data_2b38794dd9f6c5a0f2e24bd040d426c7
#
_entry.id   2b38794dd9f6c5a0f2e24bd040d426c7
#
_cell.length_a   1.000
_cell.length_b   1.000
_cell.length_c   1.000
_cell.angle_alpha   90.00
_cell.angle_beta   90.00
_cell.angle_gamma   90.00
#
_symmetry.space_group_name_H-M   'P 1'
#
loop_
_entity.id
_entity.type
_entity.pdbx_description
1 polymer ?
#
loop_
_entity_poly.entity_id
_entity_poly.type
_entity_poly.pdbx_seq_one_letter_code
_entity_poly.pdbx_strand_id
1 'polypeptide(L)'
;MIESVRHRVSLSTLLGFHYPASARTNRVYSHVLLLQTAVDISERGCFVKIIGAGFGRTGTMSLKVALEELGYGPCYHMVEVFENPAHVELWNAAAQGEFVDWKKLFAGYQATVDWPAAAFYKELMEVYPEAKVLLTVRDPEQWYESTKNTIYSGPRQVSTQIPTAISRPPQMIEQLVWEGTFGGNFEDRQYAIEVFKRHNKEVKEYVPSGRLLLYEVKEGWGPLCEFLRVKVPKDKPFPHLNDTESFLRMMRERLQALDHPINDPQRAEPRFMKEPSEEARGT
;
A
#
# COMPACT_ATOMS: atom_id res chain seq x y z
N MET A 1 -24.94 -46.28 11.64
CA MET A 1 -25.48 -45.56 12.81
C MET A 1 -24.37 -45.54 13.87
N ILE A 2 -23.63 -44.50 13.96
CA ILE A 2 -22.69 -44.21 15.06
C ILE A 2 -22.85 -42.74 15.36
N GLU A 3 -23.54 -42.42 16.45
CA GLU A 3 -23.72 -41.08 16.98
C GLU A 3 -22.43 -40.59 17.63
N SER A 4 -21.93 -39.45 17.18
CA SER A 4 -20.81 -38.74 17.77
C SER A 4 -21.32 -37.76 18.84
N VAL A 5 -21.24 -38.16 20.10
CA VAL A 5 -21.52 -37.32 21.26
C VAL A 5 -20.35 -36.35 21.46
N ARG A 6 -20.55 -35.08 21.15
CA ARG A 6 -19.60 -33.99 21.51
C ARG A 6 -19.79 -33.61 22.98
N HIS A 7 -18.89 -34.05 23.84
CA HIS A 7 -18.79 -33.52 25.19
C HIS A 7 -18.11 -32.15 25.17
N ARG A 8 -18.89 -31.10 25.46
CA ARG A 8 -18.32 -29.79 25.88
C ARG A 8 -17.81 -29.94 27.31
N VAL A 9 -16.51 -30.00 27.48
CA VAL A 9 -15.90 -29.88 28.79
C VAL A 9 -15.79 -28.39 29.12
N SER A 10 -16.51 -27.95 30.15
CA SER A 10 -16.42 -26.58 30.68
C SER A 10 -15.08 -26.41 31.41
N LEU A 11 -14.35 -25.32 31.08
CA LEU A 11 -13.07 -24.94 31.70
C LEU A 11 -13.16 -24.68 33.22
N SER A 12 -14.36 -24.64 33.80
CA SER A 12 -14.58 -24.41 35.23
C SER A 12 -14.27 -25.62 36.12
N THR A 13 -14.07 -26.81 35.52
CA THR A 13 -13.87 -28.05 36.29
C THR A 13 -12.40 -28.43 36.52
N LEU A 14 -11.45 -27.68 35.95
CA LEU A 14 -10.02 -28.00 35.98
C LEU A 14 -9.19 -27.19 36.95
N LEU A 15 -9.76 -26.17 37.59
CA LEU A 15 -9.04 -25.37 38.61
C LEU A 15 -9.89 -25.27 39.88
N GLY A 16 -9.72 -26.25 40.75
CA GLY A 16 -10.34 -26.30 42.06
C GLY A 16 -9.83 -25.24 43.02
N PHE A 17 -10.18 -23.97 42.80
CA PHE A 17 -9.95 -22.87 43.76
C PHE A 17 -11.28 -22.27 44.15
N HIS A 18 -11.68 -22.53 45.41
CA HIS A 18 -12.70 -21.78 46.09
C HIS A 18 -12.09 -20.48 46.58
N TYR A 19 -12.55 -19.32 46.04
CA TYR A 19 -12.23 -17.99 46.57
C TYR A 19 -13.50 -17.27 46.99
N PRO A 20 -13.50 -16.64 48.15
CA PRO A 20 -14.65 -15.84 48.63
C PRO A 20 -14.79 -14.56 47.80
N ALA A 21 -16.02 -14.24 47.46
CA ALA A 21 -16.40 -13.04 46.71
C ALA A 21 -16.10 -11.77 47.51
N SER A 22 -15.05 -11.04 47.15
CA SER A 22 -14.90 -9.63 47.51
C SER A 22 -14.00 -8.88 46.52
N ALA A 23 -14.54 -7.85 45.93
CA ALA A 23 -13.94 -6.64 45.34
C ALA A 23 -12.65 -6.66 44.47
N ARG A 24 -11.95 -7.81 44.28
CA ARG A 24 -10.76 -7.89 43.43
C ARG A 24 -11.00 -8.54 42.05
N THR A 25 -12.13 -9.11 41.82
CA THR A 25 -12.50 -9.84 40.59
C THR A 25 -12.69 -8.93 39.38
N ASN A 26 -13.13 -7.70 39.55
CA ASN A 26 -13.37 -6.78 38.43
C ASN A 26 -12.09 -6.37 37.67
N ARG A 27 -10.94 -6.34 38.35
CA ARG A 27 -9.68 -5.89 37.70
C ARG A 27 -9.03 -6.96 36.83
N VAL A 28 -9.17 -8.21 37.20
CA VAL A 28 -8.62 -9.35 36.43
C VAL A 28 -9.51 -9.62 35.19
N TYR A 29 -10.84 -9.58 35.36
CA TYR A 29 -11.77 -9.70 34.23
C TYR A 29 -11.63 -8.55 33.24
N SER A 30 -11.40 -7.32 33.71
CA SER A 30 -11.13 -6.18 32.83
C SER A 30 -9.80 -6.35 32.07
N HIS A 31 -8.76 -6.90 32.68
CA HIS A 31 -7.49 -7.15 32.01
C HIS A 31 -7.57 -8.32 31.00
N VAL A 32 -8.28 -9.39 31.35
CA VAL A 32 -8.50 -10.52 30.42
C VAL A 32 -9.42 -10.11 29.27
N LEU A 33 -10.44 -9.30 29.52
CA LEU A 33 -11.31 -8.74 28.47
C LEU A 33 -10.54 -7.75 27.59
N LEU A 34 -9.67 -6.90 28.17
CA LEU A 34 -8.81 -6.00 27.40
C LEU A 34 -7.73 -6.75 26.62
N LEU A 35 -7.18 -7.84 27.15
CA LEU A 35 -6.25 -8.70 26.42
C LEU A 35 -6.98 -9.50 25.33
N GLN A 36 -8.19 -10.00 25.59
CA GLN A 36 -9.01 -10.67 24.60
C GLN A 36 -9.50 -9.72 23.50
N THR A 37 -9.87 -8.48 23.84
CA THR A 37 -10.19 -7.46 22.82
C THR A 37 -8.94 -6.99 22.07
N ALA A 38 -7.78 -6.91 22.71
CA ALA A 38 -6.51 -6.61 22.03
C ALA A 38 -6.04 -7.75 21.13
N VAL A 39 -6.23 -9.01 21.51
CA VAL A 39 -5.98 -10.19 20.68
C VAL A 39 -7.01 -10.28 19.54
N ASP A 40 -8.28 -9.99 19.81
CA ASP A 40 -9.36 -9.98 18.79
C ASP A 40 -9.20 -8.80 17.80
N ILE A 41 -8.59 -7.68 18.23
CA ILE A 41 -8.18 -6.57 17.37
C ILE A 41 -6.91 -6.95 16.58
N SER A 42 -6.00 -7.73 17.16
CA SER A 42 -4.81 -8.26 16.49
C SER A 42 -5.15 -9.38 15.50
N GLU A 43 -6.16 -10.20 15.76
CA GLU A 43 -6.63 -11.26 14.86
C GLU A 43 -7.68 -10.78 13.84
N ARG A 44 -8.34 -9.66 14.05
CA ARG A 44 -9.02 -8.88 13.00
C ARG A 44 -8.02 -8.11 12.16
N GLY A 45 -6.82 -8.68 12.08
CA GLY A 45 -5.61 -8.18 11.48
C GLY A 45 -5.88 -7.37 10.22
N CYS A 46 -5.18 -6.28 10.07
CA CYS A 46 -5.05 -5.51 8.84
C CYS A 46 -4.63 -6.45 7.69
N PHE A 47 -5.63 -7.10 7.07
CA PHE A 47 -5.42 -7.85 5.84
C PHE A 47 -5.59 -6.89 4.67
N VAL A 48 -4.76 -7.04 3.66
CA VAL A 48 -4.93 -6.31 2.41
C VAL A 48 -6.30 -6.64 1.82
N LYS A 49 -7.15 -5.64 1.72
CA LYS A 49 -8.51 -5.72 1.18
C LYS A 49 -8.58 -5.28 -0.28
N ILE A 50 -7.57 -4.50 -0.70
CA ILE A 50 -7.49 -3.92 -2.03
C ILE A 50 -6.08 -4.08 -2.58
N ILE A 51 -5.98 -4.66 -3.76
CA ILE A 51 -4.75 -4.84 -4.52
C ILE A 51 -4.80 -3.93 -5.74
N GLY A 52 -3.91 -2.96 -5.82
CA GLY A 52 -3.72 -2.15 -7.02
C GLY A 52 -2.78 -2.85 -8.00
N ALA A 53 -3.32 -3.22 -9.15
CA ALA A 53 -2.56 -3.85 -10.23
C ALA A 53 -2.08 -2.86 -11.30
N GLY A 54 -2.46 -1.58 -11.19
CA GLY A 54 -2.03 -0.55 -12.14
C GLY A 54 -0.59 -0.11 -11.93
N PHE A 55 0.15 0.04 -13.02
CA PHE A 55 1.53 0.55 -12.98
C PHE A 55 1.58 1.99 -12.46
N GLY A 56 2.72 2.40 -11.95
CA GLY A 56 2.99 3.78 -11.58
C GLY A 56 2.70 4.76 -12.71
N ARG A 57 2.38 6.00 -12.37
CA ARG A 57 1.99 7.09 -13.29
C ARG A 57 0.60 6.93 -13.93
N THR A 58 -0.21 5.98 -13.47
CA THR A 58 -1.63 5.86 -13.84
C THR A 58 -2.58 6.54 -12.83
N GLY A 59 -2.03 7.30 -11.88
CA GLY A 59 -2.83 7.97 -10.84
C GLY A 59 -2.76 7.31 -9.47
N THR A 60 -1.78 6.44 -9.24
CA THR A 60 -1.65 5.62 -8.03
C THR A 60 -1.55 6.41 -6.74
N MET A 61 -0.89 7.58 -6.74
CA MET A 61 -0.80 8.43 -5.55
C MET A 61 -2.17 9.06 -5.18
N SER A 62 -2.92 9.53 -6.16
CA SER A 62 -4.29 10.03 -5.92
C SER A 62 -5.20 8.91 -5.42
N LEU A 63 -5.05 7.70 -5.98
CA LEU A 63 -5.79 6.53 -5.53
C LEU A 63 -5.39 6.12 -4.10
N LYS A 64 -4.08 6.16 -3.74
CA LYS A 64 -3.64 5.91 -2.37
C LYS A 64 -4.39 6.78 -1.37
N VAL A 65 -4.36 8.10 -1.57
CA VAL A 65 -5.03 9.05 -0.67
C VAL A 65 -6.55 8.83 -0.66
N ALA A 66 -7.15 8.57 -1.81
CA ALA A 66 -8.57 8.28 -1.88
C ALA A 66 -8.97 7.02 -1.10
N LEU A 67 -8.18 5.95 -1.18
CA LEU A 67 -8.42 4.72 -0.42
C LEU A 67 -8.27 4.94 1.09
N GLU A 68 -7.29 5.72 1.52
CA GLU A 68 -7.09 6.08 2.92
C GLU A 68 -8.27 6.91 3.46
N GLU A 69 -8.77 7.88 2.69
CA GLU A 69 -9.98 8.65 3.03
C GLU A 69 -11.24 7.77 3.13
N LEU A 70 -11.33 6.71 2.33
CA LEU A 70 -12.43 5.74 2.37
C LEU A 70 -12.28 4.70 3.49
N GLY A 71 -11.23 4.78 4.32
CA GLY A 71 -11.00 3.88 5.45
C GLY A 71 -10.27 2.58 5.08
N TYR A 72 -9.61 2.53 3.92
CA TYR A 72 -8.73 1.43 3.49
C TYR A 72 -7.24 1.75 3.72
N GLY A 73 -6.95 2.64 4.64
CA GLY A 73 -5.58 2.97 5.04
C GLY A 73 -5.06 2.11 6.20
N PRO A 74 -3.74 2.07 6.38
CA PRO A 74 -2.72 2.60 5.47
C PRO A 74 -2.69 1.89 4.11
N CYS A 75 -2.36 2.63 3.05
CA CYS A 75 -2.23 2.09 1.69
C CYS A 75 -0.76 2.06 1.26
N TYR A 76 -0.26 0.88 0.91
CA TYR A 76 1.12 0.70 0.47
C TYR A 76 1.34 1.25 -0.94
N HIS A 77 2.46 1.91 -1.15
CA HIS A 77 2.87 2.53 -2.40
C HIS A 77 4.40 2.56 -2.48
N MET A 78 5.01 2.87 -3.62
CA MET A 78 6.46 3.00 -3.73
C MET A 78 7.06 3.98 -2.68
N VAL A 79 6.33 5.01 -2.26
CA VAL A 79 6.80 5.94 -1.23
C VAL A 79 7.05 5.26 0.11
N GLU A 80 6.27 4.24 0.46
CA GLU A 80 6.44 3.45 1.68
C GLU A 80 7.75 2.65 1.66
N VAL A 81 8.16 2.18 0.49
CA VAL A 81 9.43 1.45 0.33
C VAL A 81 10.62 2.36 0.66
N PHE A 82 10.56 3.62 0.24
CA PHE A 82 11.62 4.58 0.56
C PHE A 82 11.70 4.96 2.04
N GLU A 83 10.59 4.84 2.75
CA GLU A 83 10.51 5.16 4.18
C GLU A 83 10.89 3.97 5.07
N ASN A 84 10.90 2.76 4.50
CA ASN A 84 11.19 1.52 5.20
C ASN A 84 12.33 0.74 4.55
N PRO A 85 13.61 1.00 4.91
CA PRO A 85 14.75 0.31 4.31
C PRO A 85 14.67 -1.22 4.37
N ALA A 86 14.07 -1.78 5.44
CA ALA A 86 13.86 -3.24 5.56
C ALA A 86 12.94 -3.80 4.45
N HIS A 87 12.04 -3.00 3.90
CA HIS A 87 11.18 -3.41 2.78
C HIS A 87 11.97 -3.53 1.48
N VAL A 88 13.02 -2.73 1.30
CA VAL A 88 13.89 -2.80 0.11
C VAL A 88 14.53 -4.19 -0.01
N GLU A 89 14.98 -4.77 1.11
CA GLU A 89 15.57 -6.12 1.12
C GLU A 89 14.54 -7.20 0.73
N LEU A 90 13.31 -7.09 1.25
CA LEU A 90 12.24 -8.01 0.89
C LEU A 90 11.87 -7.91 -0.59
N TRP A 91 11.84 -6.71 -1.14
CA TRP A 91 11.59 -6.51 -2.57
C TRP A 91 12.77 -6.96 -3.45
N ASN A 92 14.01 -6.86 -2.99
CA ASN A 92 15.14 -7.44 -3.67
C ASN A 92 15.04 -8.97 -3.72
N ALA A 93 14.64 -9.62 -2.62
CA ALA A 93 14.37 -11.06 -2.59
C ALA A 93 13.26 -11.44 -3.58
N ALA A 94 12.16 -10.69 -3.61
CA ALA A 94 11.09 -10.89 -4.60
C ALA A 94 11.58 -10.77 -6.04
N ALA A 95 12.44 -9.78 -6.34
CA ALA A 95 13.04 -9.61 -7.66
C ALA A 95 13.89 -10.80 -8.12
N GLN A 96 14.49 -11.50 -7.16
CA GLN A 96 15.32 -12.69 -7.39
C GLN A 96 14.50 -13.98 -7.43
N GLY A 97 13.17 -13.89 -7.28
CA GLY A 97 12.29 -15.05 -7.22
C GLY A 97 12.40 -15.83 -5.91
N GLU A 98 12.98 -15.23 -4.86
CA GLU A 98 13.06 -15.82 -3.55
C GLU A 98 11.71 -15.75 -2.82
N PHE A 99 11.53 -16.60 -1.82
CA PHE A 99 10.32 -16.59 -1.00
C PHE A 99 10.19 -15.29 -0.21
N VAL A 100 9.03 -14.64 -0.31
CA VAL A 100 8.67 -13.47 0.49
C VAL A 100 7.40 -13.76 1.29
N ASP A 101 7.46 -13.53 2.58
CA ASP A 101 6.27 -13.53 3.43
C ASP A 101 5.47 -12.24 3.21
N TRP A 102 4.55 -12.28 2.24
CA TRP A 102 3.69 -11.15 1.90
C TRP A 102 2.83 -10.66 3.07
N LYS A 103 2.42 -11.56 3.98
CA LYS A 103 1.65 -11.17 5.16
C LYS A 103 2.49 -10.33 6.12
N LYS A 104 3.77 -10.64 6.24
CA LYS A 104 4.71 -9.87 7.03
C LYS A 104 5.04 -8.53 6.38
N LEU A 105 5.27 -8.51 5.07
CA LEU A 105 5.57 -7.27 4.32
C LEU A 105 4.41 -6.27 4.41
N PHE A 106 3.18 -6.75 4.24
CA PHE A 106 1.99 -5.89 4.27
C PHE A 106 1.31 -5.84 5.64
N ALA A 107 2.00 -6.25 6.72
CA ALA A 107 1.45 -6.14 8.06
C ALA A 107 1.11 -4.67 8.39
N GLY A 108 -0.14 -4.42 8.77
CA GLY A 108 -0.63 -3.07 9.05
C GLY A 108 -1.25 -2.33 7.85
N TYR A 109 -1.05 -2.80 6.62
CA TYR A 109 -1.63 -2.18 5.42
C TYR A 109 -2.96 -2.84 5.05
N GLN A 110 -3.94 -2.04 4.63
CA GLN A 110 -5.24 -2.52 4.16
C GLN A 110 -5.39 -2.46 2.63
N ALA A 111 -4.54 -1.71 1.97
CA ALA A 111 -4.51 -1.61 0.51
C ALA A 111 -3.07 -1.53 0.01
N THR A 112 -2.88 -1.87 -1.25
CA THR A 112 -1.62 -1.64 -1.97
C THR A 112 -1.90 -1.10 -3.35
N VAL A 113 -1.08 -0.18 -3.83
CA VAL A 113 -1.13 0.40 -5.17
C VAL A 113 0.28 0.70 -5.65
N ASP A 114 0.46 0.89 -6.96
CA ASP A 114 1.75 1.21 -7.55
C ASP A 114 2.76 0.05 -7.55
N TRP A 115 3.93 0.28 -8.17
CA TRP A 115 5.09 -0.57 -7.94
C TRP A 115 5.56 -0.48 -6.48
N PRO A 116 6.24 -1.53 -5.99
CA PRO A 116 6.51 -2.81 -6.66
C PRO A 116 5.32 -3.78 -6.61
N ALA A 117 4.31 -3.53 -5.76
CA ALA A 117 3.20 -4.45 -5.51
C ALA A 117 2.38 -4.79 -6.78
N ALA A 118 2.23 -3.84 -7.69
CA ALA A 118 1.49 -4.05 -8.94
C ALA A 118 2.09 -5.16 -9.84
N ALA A 119 3.40 -5.42 -9.73
CA ALA A 119 4.05 -6.51 -10.46
C ALA A 119 3.74 -7.90 -9.88
N PHE A 120 3.31 -7.97 -8.63
CA PHE A 120 3.03 -9.21 -7.88
C PHE A 120 1.54 -9.38 -7.55
N TYR A 121 0.66 -8.76 -8.34
CA TYR A 121 -0.77 -8.79 -8.05
C TYR A 121 -1.36 -10.21 -8.01
N LYS A 122 -0.80 -11.16 -8.78
CA LYS A 122 -1.24 -12.56 -8.80
C LYS A 122 -0.94 -13.25 -7.49
N GLU A 123 0.30 -13.17 -7.04
CA GLU A 123 0.76 -13.71 -5.77
C GLU A 123 0.00 -13.10 -4.59
N LEU A 124 -0.25 -11.80 -4.66
CA LEU A 124 -1.06 -11.12 -3.64
C LEU A 124 -2.51 -11.58 -3.66
N MET A 125 -3.07 -11.89 -4.82
CA MET A 125 -4.43 -12.44 -4.91
C MET A 125 -4.54 -13.86 -4.34
N GLU A 126 -3.46 -14.65 -4.38
CA GLU A 126 -3.39 -15.97 -3.73
C GLU A 126 -3.34 -15.83 -2.20
N VAL A 127 -2.57 -14.88 -1.70
CA VAL A 127 -2.42 -14.61 -0.25
C VAL A 127 -3.67 -13.94 0.34
N TYR A 128 -4.35 -13.10 -0.45
CA TYR A 128 -5.54 -12.34 -0.08
C TYR A 128 -6.71 -12.63 -1.03
N PRO A 129 -7.29 -13.84 -0.98
CA PRO A 129 -8.28 -14.30 -1.95
C PRO A 129 -9.57 -13.47 -1.97
N GLU A 130 -9.89 -12.77 -0.88
CA GLU A 130 -11.07 -11.90 -0.78
C GLU A 130 -10.80 -10.45 -1.20
N ALA A 131 -9.54 -10.08 -1.48
CA ALA A 131 -9.20 -8.71 -1.86
C ALA A 131 -9.83 -8.34 -3.22
N LYS A 132 -10.31 -7.11 -3.32
CA LYS A 132 -10.71 -6.50 -4.59
C LYS A 132 -9.48 -6.00 -5.33
N VAL A 133 -9.53 -5.99 -6.65
CA VAL A 133 -8.42 -5.53 -7.49
C VAL A 133 -8.81 -4.24 -8.20
N LEU A 134 -7.92 -3.25 -8.16
CA LEU A 134 -8.05 -1.98 -8.87
C LEU A 134 -6.97 -1.91 -9.96
N LEU A 135 -7.38 -1.86 -11.20
CA LEU A 135 -6.48 -1.61 -12.32
C LEU A 135 -6.62 -0.14 -12.75
N THR A 136 -5.72 0.71 -12.23
CA THR A 136 -5.65 2.08 -12.73
C THR A 136 -5.08 2.10 -14.14
N VAL A 137 -5.76 2.81 -15.03
CA VAL A 137 -5.36 2.92 -16.44
C VAL A 137 -5.21 4.38 -16.86
N ARG A 138 -4.51 4.57 -17.96
CA ARG A 138 -4.28 5.85 -18.60
C ARG A 138 -4.09 5.61 -20.10
N ASP A 139 -4.24 6.63 -20.92
CA ASP A 139 -3.80 6.59 -22.31
C ASP A 139 -2.34 6.15 -22.40
N PRO A 140 -2.01 5.12 -23.20
CA PRO A 140 -0.67 4.51 -23.20
C PRO A 140 0.44 5.47 -23.62
N GLU A 141 0.16 6.41 -24.54
CA GLU A 141 1.13 7.39 -24.99
C GLU A 141 1.42 8.40 -23.89
N GLN A 142 0.37 8.92 -23.24
CA GLN A 142 0.50 9.83 -22.11
C GLN A 142 1.14 9.15 -20.89
N TRP A 143 0.86 7.86 -20.69
CA TRP A 143 1.52 7.07 -19.65
C TRP A 143 3.02 6.98 -19.88
N TYR A 144 3.45 6.63 -21.11
CA TYR A 144 4.87 6.55 -21.45
C TYR A 144 5.60 7.88 -21.22
N GLU A 145 5.05 8.99 -21.75
CA GLU A 145 5.64 10.32 -21.58
C GLU A 145 5.74 10.70 -20.09
N SER A 146 4.67 10.45 -19.32
CA SER A 146 4.69 10.72 -17.87
C SER A 146 5.76 9.89 -17.16
N THR A 147 5.87 8.61 -17.48
CA THR A 147 6.81 7.67 -16.86
C THR A 147 8.25 8.05 -17.21
N LYS A 148 8.52 8.31 -18.51
CA LYS A 148 9.84 8.71 -19.01
C LYS A 148 10.33 9.99 -18.36
N ASN A 149 9.48 11.01 -18.32
CA ASN A 149 9.86 12.35 -17.85
C ASN A 149 9.91 12.47 -16.31
N THR A 150 9.48 11.45 -15.56
CA THR A 150 9.47 11.48 -14.10
C THR A 150 10.32 10.37 -13.50
N ILE A 151 9.73 9.18 -13.32
CA ILE A 151 10.33 8.08 -12.56
C ILE A 151 11.47 7.37 -13.29
N TYR A 152 11.54 7.45 -14.62
CA TYR A 152 12.64 6.87 -15.39
C TYR A 152 13.84 7.84 -15.49
N SER A 153 13.63 9.04 -16.03
CA SER A 153 14.71 10.00 -16.28
C SER A 153 15.08 10.83 -15.06
N GLY A 154 14.12 11.14 -14.18
CA GLY A 154 14.34 12.01 -13.04
C GLY A 154 15.50 11.57 -12.14
N PRO A 155 15.49 10.34 -11.61
CA PRO A 155 16.59 9.84 -10.78
C PRO A 155 17.93 9.76 -11.54
N ARG A 156 17.91 9.44 -12.84
CA ARG A 156 19.11 9.35 -13.68
C ARG A 156 19.74 10.70 -13.95
N GLN A 157 18.92 11.76 -14.12
CA GLN A 157 19.42 13.13 -14.29
C GLN A 157 20.03 13.70 -13.01
N VAL A 158 19.41 13.42 -11.87
CA VAL A 158 19.93 13.85 -10.57
C VAL A 158 21.23 13.13 -10.23
N SER A 159 21.39 11.86 -10.64
CA SER A 159 22.58 11.05 -10.44
C SER A 159 23.87 11.66 -11.03
N THR A 160 23.75 12.50 -12.07
CA THR A 160 24.91 13.17 -12.67
C THR A 160 25.42 14.37 -11.85
N GLN A 161 24.64 14.83 -10.87
CA GLN A 161 24.93 16.06 -10.11
C GLN A 161 25.24 15.80 -8.62
N ILE A 162 25.07 14.58 -8.11
CA ILE A 162 25.25 14.22 -6.69
C ILE A 162 26.23 13.04 -6.57
N PRO A 163 27.05 12.97 -5.48
CA PRO A 163 27.93 11.83 -5.24
C PRO A 163 27.22 10.49 -5.29
N THR A 164 27.84 9.51 -5.93
CA THR A 164 27.31 8.21 -6.39
C THR A 164 26.56 7.36 -5.35
N ALA A 165 26.71 7.62 -4.07
CA ALA A 165 26.08 6.85 -2.99
C ALA A 165 24.59 7.20 -2.78
N ILE A 166 24.16 8.41 -3.19
CA ILE A 166 22.81 8.94 -2.92
C ILE A 166 21.95 8.96 -4.20
N SER A 167 22.58 8.88 -5.36
CA SER A 167 21.99 9.24 -6.65
C SER A 167 21.46 8.08 -7.48
N ARG A 168 21.70 6.82 -7.09
CA ARG A 168 21.13 5.68 -7.80
C ARG A 168 19.75 5.36 -7.25
N PRO A 169 18.75 5.14 -8.13
CA PRO A 169 17.52 4.48 -7.67
C PRO A 169 17.93 3.19 -6.95
N PRO A 170 17.24 2.81 -5.87
CA PRO A 170 17.52 1.54 -5.21
C PRO A 170 17.63 0.44 -6.28
N GLN A 171 18.65 -0.41 -6.18
CA GLN A 171 18.87 -1.51 -7.12
C GLN A 171 17.59 -2.32 -7.35
N MET A 172 16.76 -2.41 -6.35
CA MET A 172 15.42 -2.99 -6.39
C MET A 172 14.54 -2.40 -7.50
N ILE A 173 14.52 -1.08 -7.70
CA ILE A 173 13.71 -0.44 -8.76
C ILE A 173 14.25 -0.83 -10.13
N GLU A 174 15.58 -0.85 -10.29
CA GLU A 174 16.19 -1.29 -11.54
C GLU A 174 15.81 -2.73 -11.85
N GLN A 175 15.93 -3.64 -10.88
CA GLN A 175 15.65 -5.06 -11.06
C GLN A 175 14.15 -5.35 -11.24
N LEU A 176 13.27 -4.77 -10.42
CA LEU A 176 11.83 -5.08 -10.48
C LEU A 176 11.10 -4.35 -11.60
N VAL A 177 11.42 -3.07 -11.80
CA VAL A 177 10.67 -2.25 -12.74
C VAL A 177 11.34 -2.28 -14.11
N TRP A 178 12.58 -1.79 -14.22
CA TRP A 178 13.16 -1.57 -15.53
C TRP A 178 13.65 -2.84 -16.20
N GLU A 179 14.30 -3.73 -15.45
CA GLU A 179 14.71 -5.04 -15.97
C GLU A 179 13.56 -6.04 -15.92
N GLY A 180 12.93 -6.22 -14.77
CA GLY A 180 11.92 -7.26 -14.56
C GLY A 180 10.65 -7.03 -15.38
N THR A 181 10.11 -5.79 -15.41
CA THR A 181 8.88 -5.48 -16.14
C THR A 181 9.16 -5.19 -17.63
N PHE A 182 10.22 -4.44 -17.94
CA PHE A 182 10.51 -3.95 -19.30
C PHE A 182 11.72 -4.60 -19.95
N GLY A 183 12.35 -5.60 -19.34
CA GLY A 183 13.52 -6.29 -19.91
C GLY A 183 14.69 -5.36 -20.22
N GLY A 184 14.84 -4.25 -19.49
CA GLY A 184 15.85 -3.22 -19.73
C GLY A 184 15.59 -2.32 -20.96
N ASN A 185 14.49 -2.52 -21.68
CA ASN A 185 14.22 -1.84 -22.96
C ASN A 185 13.16 -0.72 -22.84
N PHE A 186 13.04 -0.08 -21.68
CA PHE A 186 12.02 0.97 -21.47
C PHE A 186 12.20 2.17 -22.41
N GLU A 187 13.41 2.47 -22.87
CA GLU A 187 13.68 3.58 -23.80
C GLU A 187 13.06 3.37 -25.18
N ASP A 188 12.88 2.11 -25.60
CA ASP A 188 12.07 1.80 -26.78
C ASP A 188 10.60 2.07 -26.44
N ARG A 189 10.11 3.21 -26.96
CA ARG A 189 8.75 3.71 -26.72
C ARG A 189 7.68 2.71 -27.13
N GLN A 190 7.84 2.13 -28.32
CA GLN A 190 6.87 1.16 -28.84
C GLN A 190 6.80 -0.08 -27.96
N TYR A 191 7.94 -0.62 -27.61
CA TYR A 191 8.07 -1.78 -26.74
C TYR A 191 7.47 -1.49 -25.34
N ALA A 192 7.82 -0.38 -24.72
CA ALA A 192 7.32 -0.03 -23.38
C ALA A 192 5.80 0.13 -23.36
N ILE A 193 5.22 0.74 -24.40
CA ILE A 193 3.77 0.88 -24.56
C ILE A 193 3.11 -0.50 -24.75
N GLU A 194 3.70 -1.39 -25.53
CA GLU A 194 3.16 -2.74 -25.71
C GLU A 194 3.24 -3.57 -24.42
N VAL A 195 4.31 -3.43 -23.61
CA VAL A 195 4.40 -4.04 -22.27
C VAL A 195 3.26 -3.53 -21.39
N PHE A 196 3.03 -2.21 -21.33
CA PHE A 196 1.94 -1.62 -20.55
C PHE A 196 0.56 -2.13 -20.98
N LYS A 197 0.29 -2.17 -22.29
CA LYS A 197 -0.98 -2.68 -22.83
C LYS A 197 -1.16 -4.17 -22.52
N ARG A 198 -0.10 -4.96 -22.67
CA ARG A 198 -0.11 -6.39 -22.38
C ARG A 198 -0.41 -6.66 -20.90
N HIS A 199 0.24 -5.93 -19.99
CA HIS A 199 -0.05 -6.02 -18.56
C HIS A 199 -1.52 -5.70 -18.25
N ASN A 200 -2.03 -4.59 -18.77
CA ASN A 200 -3.43 -4.22 -18.56
C ASN A 200 -4.42 -5.26 -19.12
N LYS A 201 -4.07 -5.88 -20.25
CA LYS A 201 -4.85 -6.97 -20.82
C LYS A 201 -4.82 -8.20 -19.92
N GLU A 202 -3.63 -8.60 -19.49
CA GLU A 202 -3.42 -9.77 -18.64
C GLU A 202 -4.19 -9.63 -17.30
N VAL A 203 -4.14 -8.48 -16.65
CA VAL A 203 -4.91 -8.21 -15.43
C VAL A 203 -6.41 -8.39 -15.68
N LYS A 204 -6.94 -7.87 -16.79
CA LYS A 204 -8.36 -8.01 -17.14
C LYS A 204 -8.77 -9.45 -17.43
N GLU A 205 -7.87 -10.26 -17.95
CA GLU A 205 -8.12 -11.68 -18.26
C GLU A 205 -7.96 -12.57 -17.02
N TYR A 206 -7.03 -12.24 -16.12
CA TYR A 206 -6.73 -13.03 -14.93
C TYR A 206 -7.71 -12.78 -13.77
N VAL A 207 -8.07 -11.52 -13.55
CA VAL A 207 -8.91 -11.15 -12.39
C VAL A 207 -10.39 -11.38 -12.69
N PRO A 208 -11.13 -12.13 -11.85
CA PRO A 208 -12.57 -12.29 -12.02
C PRO A 208 -13.29 -10.93 -12.08
N SER A 209 -14.21 -10.76 -13.02
CA SER A 209 -14.90 -9.48 -13.27
C SER A 209 -15.59 -8.88 -12.03
N GLY A 210 -16.14 -9.73 -11.16
CA GLY A 210 -16.76 -9.28 -9.90
C GLY A 210 -15.78 -8.74 -8.86
N ARG A 211 -14.46 -8.95 -9.05
CA ARG A 211 -13.39 -8.49 -8.16
C ARG A 211 -12.54 -7.38 -8.77
N LEU A 212 -12.74 -7.02 -10.04
CA LEU A 212 -11.93 -6.05 -10.77
C LEU A 212 -12.69 -4.75 -11.01
N LEU A 213 -12.07 -3.63 -10.70
CA LEU A 213 -12.44 -2.31 -11.23
C LEU A 213 -11.34 -1.81 -12.16
N LEU A 214 -11.71 -1.57 -13.43
CA LEU A 214 -10.90 -0.79 -14.35
C LEU A 214 -11.19 0.68 -14.07
N TYR A 215 -10.17 1.49 -13.76
CA TYR A 215 -10.38 2.80 -13.20
C TYR A 215 -9.42 3.86 -13.76
N GLU A 216 -9.98 4.93 -14.28
CA GLU A 216 -9.23 6.16 -14.54
C GLU A 216 -9.49 7.13 -13.38
N VAL A 217 -8.43 7.62 -12.74
CA VAL A 217 -8.58 8.51 -11.55
C VAL A 217 -9.37 9.81 -11.83
N LYS A 218 -9.43 10.24 -13.10
CA LYS A 218 -10.26 11.36 -13.51
C LYS A 218 -11.77 11.12 -13.36
N GLU A 219 -12.20 9.86 -13.23
CA GLU A 219 -13.62 9.51 -13.00
C GLU A 219 -14.07 9.86 -11.57
N GLY A 220 -13.11 10.15 -10.68
CA GLY A 220 -13.38 10.61 -9.33
C GLY A 220 -14.02 9.54 -8.42
N TRP A 221 -14.75 10.00 -7.41
CA TRP A 221 -15.29 9.14 -6.36
C TRP A 221 -16.33 8.10 -6.81
N GLY A 222 -17.14 8.44 -7.83
CA GLY A 222 -18.32 7.65 -8.20
C GLY A 222 -18.02 6.16 -8.40
N PRO A 223 -17.28 5.76 -9.46
CA PRO A 223 -17.02 4.36 -9.76
C PRO A 223 -16.25 3.63 -8.64
N LEU A 224 -15.31 4.34 -7.98
CA LEU A 224 -14.53 3.79 -6.88
C LEU A 224 -15.44 3.43 -5.69
N CYS A 225 -16.28 4.36 -5.25
CA CYS A 225 -17.18 4.16 -4.11
C CYS A 225 -18.26 3.12 -4.41
N GLU A 226 -18.80 3.09 -5.63
CA GLU A 226 -19.76 2.08 -6.07
C GLU A 226 -19.13 0.68 -5.99
N PHE A 227 -17.96 0.50 -6.57
CA PHE A 227 -17.24 -0.77 -6.55
C PHE A 227 -16.91 -1.22 -5.13
N LEU A 228 -16.45 -0.31 -4.29
CA LEU A 228 -16.11 -0.61 -2.90
C LEU A 228 -17.33 -0.74 -1.99
N ARG A 229 -18.52 -0.34 -2.46
CA ARG A 229 -19.78 -0.28 -1.71
C ARG A 229 -19.71 0.61 -0.48
N VAL A 230 -19.10 1.75 -0.64
CA VAL A 230 -18.97 2.79 0.39
C VAL A 230 -19.63 4.09 -0.06
N LYS A 231 -19.94 4.97 0.89
CA LYS A 231 -20.53 6.28 0.57
C LYS A 231 -19.49 7.19 -0.07
N VAL A 232 -19.92 7.95 -1.06
CA VAL A 232 -19.11 9.04 -1.64
C VAL A 232 -18.87 10.09 -0.56
N PRO A 233 -17.61 10.53 -0.34
CA PRO A 233 -17.31 11.64 0.57
C PRO A 233 -18.06 12.91 0.17
N LYS A 234 -18.77 13.53 1.12
CA LYS A 234 -19.47 14.78 0.87
C LYS A 234 -18.49 15.94 0.92
N ASP A 235 -18.68 16.89 0.01
CA ASP A 235 -17.94 18.16 -0.05
C ASP A 235 -16.41 18.02 -0.13
N LYS A 236 -15.94 16.85 -0.59
CA LYS A 236 -14.51 16.60 -0.83
C LYS A 236 -14.25 16.33 -2.30
N PRO A 237 -13.40 17.13 -2.97
CA PRO A 237 -12.93 16.81 -4.31
C PRO A 237 -12.10 15.53 -4.28
N PHE A 238 -12.06 14.81 -5.40
CA PHE A 238 -11.16 13.65 -5.52
C PHE A 238 -9.69 14.14 -5.48
N PRO A 239 -8.78 13.43 -4.79
CA PRO A 239 -7.39 13.84 -4.70
C PRO A 239 -6.70 13.93 -6.07
N HIS A 240 -5.98 15.01 -6.32
CA HIS A 240 -5.21 15.24 -7.55
C HIS A 240 -3.73 15.45 -7.20
N LEU A 241 -2.96 14.36 -7.11
CA LEU A 241 -1.56 14.37 -6.65
C LEU A 241 -0.56 13.83 -7.69
N ASN A 242 -0.99 13.66 -8.93
CA ASN A 242 -0.22 12.94 -9.95
C ASN A 242 0.36 13.81 -11.07
N ASP A 243 0.32 15.12 -10.93
CA ASP A 243 1.03 15.93 -11.91
C ASP A 243 2.56 15.77 -11.76
N THR A 244 3.25 15.96 -12.87
CA THR A 244 4.71 15.85 -12.94
C THR A 244 5.39 16.80 -11.97
N GLU A 245 4.84 17.98 -11.77
CA GLU A 245 5.38 19.03 -10.92
C GLU A 245 5.34 18.61 -9.43
N SER A 246 4.22 18.10 -8.96
CA SER A 246 4.07 17.56 -7.58
C SER A 246 5.05 16.41 -7.33
N PHE A 247 5.22 15.50 -8.29
CA PHE A 247 6.19 14.42 -8.18
C PHE A 247 7.64 14.95 -8.09
N LEU A 248 8.03 15.85 -8.99
CA LEU A 248 9.38 16.43 -9.00
C LEU A 248 9.67 17.29 -7.76
N ARG A 249 8.65 17.97 -7.23
CA ARG A 249 8.74 18.70 -5.96
C ARG A 249 9.00 17.73 -4.80
N MET A 250 8.21 16.69 -4.67
CA MET A 250 8.38 15.67 -3.64
C MET A 250 9.77 15.02 -3.72
N MET A 251 10.26 14.71 -4.91
CA MET A 251 11.62 14.16 -5.10
C MET A 251 12.71 15.15 -4.68
N ARG A 252 12.57 16.43 -5.03
CA ARG A 252 13.52 17.49 -4.62
C ARG A 252 13.54 17.67 -3.10
N GLU A 253 12.40 17.73 -2.46
CA GLU A 253 12.28 17.84 -1.00
C GLU A 253 12.94 16.66 -0.29
N ARG A 254 12.76 15.44 -0.81
CA ARG A 254 13.44 14.24 -0.28
C ARG A 254 14.94 14.29 -0.45
N LEU A 255 15.43 14.67 -1.60
CA LEU A 255 16.89 14.81 -1.85
C LEU A 255 17.50 15.86 -0.94
N GLN A 256 16.83 17.01 -0.74
CA GLN A 256 17.27 18.03 0.20
C GLN A 256 17.29 17.54 1.65
N ALA A 257 16.32 16.69 2.02
CA ALA A 257 16.29 16.09 3.36
C ALA A 257 17.40 15.06 3.60
N LEU A 258 17.94 14.44 2.56
CA LEU A 258 19.08 13.52 2.64
C LEU A 258 20.43 14.25 2.71
N ASP A 259 20.51 15.49 2.22
CA ASP A 259 21.72 16.32 2.21
C ASP A 259 21.98 17.01 3.57
N HIS A 260 21.00 17.01 4.47
CA HIS A 260 21.17 17.54 5.82
C HIS A 260 21.60 16.42 6.79
N PRO A 261 22.67 16.65 7.60
CA PRO A 261 23.17 15.65 8.53
C PRO A 261 22.10 15.23 9.55
N ILE A 262 22.10 13.94 9.91
CA ILE A 262 21.13 13.21 10.75
C ILE A 262 20.96 13.81 12.18
N ASN A 263 21.69 14.86 12.54
CA ASN A 263 21.76 15.42 13.90
C ASN A 263 20.92 16.70 14.11
N ASP A 264 19.85 16.94 13.34
CA ASP A 264 18.92 18.03 13.63
C ASP A 264 17.85 17.55 14.61
N PRO A 265 17.80 18.09 15.87
CA PRO A 265 16.79 17.72 16.88
C PRO A 265 15.36 18.11 16.50
N GLN A 266 15.14 18.87 15.42
CA GLN A 266 13.82 19.29 14.94
C GLN A 266 13.19 18.30 13.93
N ARG A 267 13.84 17.16 13.66
CA ARG A 267 13.38 16.12 12.72
C ARG A 267 12.37 15.12 13.32
N ALA A 268 11.91 15.35 14.54
CA ALA A 268 10.88 14.53 15.20
C ALA A 268 9.49 14.99 14.74
N GLU A 269 9.00 14.42 13.65
CA GLU A 269 7.63 14.09 13.25
C GLU A 269 7.44 14.25 11.73
N PRO A 270 6.96 13.21 11.01
CA PRO A 270 6.59 13.37 9.61
C PRO A 270 5.37 14.29 9.51
N ARG A 271 5.49 15.35 8.73
CA ARG A 271 4.49 16.43 8.54
C ARG A 271 3.12 15.97 7.98
N PHE A 272 2.89 14.69 7.79
CA PHE A 272 1.64 14.12 7.29
C PHE A 272 0.61 13.79 8.37
N MET A 273 0.95 13.94 9.68
CA MET A 273 0.02 13.75 10.81
C MET A 273 -0.21 15.03 11.61
N LYS A 274 -0.32 16.18 10.98
CA LYS A 274 -0.92 17.32 11.67
C LYS A 274 -2.43 17.24 11.52
N GLU A 275 -3.09 16.83 12.61
CA GLU A 275 -4.51 17.10 12.80
C GLU A 275 -4.79 18.60 12.61
N PRO A 276 -5.93 18.97 12.04
CA PRO A 276 -6.31 20.38 11.94
C PRO A 276 -6.42 20.96 13.35
N SER A 277 -5.66 22.01 13.60
CA SER A 277 -5.62 22.75 14.87
C SER A 277 -7.02 23.12 15.36
N GLU A 278 -7.27 22.97 16.65
CA GLU A 278 -8.51 23.27 17.37
C GLU A 278 -8.99 24.75 17.32
N GLU A 279 -8.38 25.61 16.53
CA GLU A 279 -8.73 27.04 16.47
C GLU A 279 -10.02 27.38 15.68
N ALA A 280 -10.78 26.40 15.21
CA ALA A 280 -12.07 26.63 14.53
C ALA A 280 -13.29 26.29 15.39
N ARG A 281 -13.16 26.13 16.71
CA ARG A 281 -14.30 26.00 17.62
C ARG A 281 -14.34 27.20 18.55
N GLY A 282 -14.90 28.31 18.08
CA GLY A 282 -15.15 29.45 18.93
C GLY A 282 -15.52 30.68 18.11
N THR A 283 -16.74 30.76 17.69
CA THR A 283 -17.70 31.89 17.82
C THR A 283 -19.02 31.46 17.20
#